data_396fb666c74e5d6849b8045fbe9ec636
#
_entry.id   396fb666c74e5d6849b8045fbe9ec636
#
_cell.length_a   1.000
_cell.length_b   1.000
_cell.length_c   1.000
_cell.angle_alpha   90.00
_cell.angle_beta   90.00
_cell.angle_gamma   90.00
#
_symmetry.space_group_name_H-M   'P 1'
#
loop_
_entity.id
_entity.type
_entity.pdbx_description
1 polymer ?
#
loop_
_entity_poly.entity_id
_entity_poly.type
_entity_poly.pdbx_seq_one_letter_code
_entity_poly.pdbx_strand_id
1 'polypeptide(L)'
;MKKLIVLLTLLAFVCVAAPAAPKTHKLPATALVEEYKTYPINESLTMVEEKVRQAAVKVIRFEGGHGSGSLIKYKGSQFVITAQHVADADLGQTYILQSRTEQKLAVLIYADPLNDIAVLYLAKHERFKRIKPMSFKTVKKIPAVGTKINYSGYPSSHSLLSFRGSIAGYEFERGGGTQIILNIFGWFGSSGSVIYDEYGKIVGVLWGIDVDHYREQINENIVWVSPIQNLDMEMALRPLCTEIPQLVEACK
;
A
#
# COMPACT_ATOMS: atom_id res chain seq x y z
N MET A 1 51.45 -58.04 8.04
CA MET A 1 50.34 -57.88 8.99
C MET A 1 50.29 -56.42 9.41
N LYS A 2 49.41 -55.63 8.81
CA LYS A 2 49.28 -54.17 9.06
C LYS A 2 48.06 -54.01 10.01
N LYS A 3 48.29 -53.45 11.20
CA LYS A 3 47.26 -53.15 12.18
C LYS A 3 46.52 -51.89 11.77
N LEU A 4 45.20 -52.00 11.56
CA LEU A 4 44.31 -50.89 11.27
C LEU A 4 43.87 -50.27 12.60
N ILE A 5 44.27 -49.05 12.89
CA ILE A 5 43.82 -48.27 14.04
C ILE A 5 42.56 -47.53 13.62
N VAL A 6 41.42 -47.90 14.19
CA VAL A 6 40.16 -47.20 14.01
C VAL A 6 40.10 -46.08 15.05
N LEU A 7 40.16 -44.82 14.61
CA LEU A 7 40.00 -43.63 15.43
C LEU A 7 38.51 -43.29 15.49
N LEU A 8 37.86 -43.56 16.61
CA LEU A 8 36.47 -43.13 16.89
C LEU A 8 36.50 -41.64 17.30
N THR A 9 36.12 -40.77 16.41
CA THR A 9 35.83 -39.37 16.76
C THR A 9 34.41 -39.23 17.30
N LEU A 10 34.28 -38.94 18.60
CA LEU A 10 33.05 -38.56 19.27
C LEU A 10 32.65 -37.17 18.73
N LEU A 11 31.60 -37.10 17.92
CA LEU A 11 30.91 -35.84 17.61
C LEU A 11 30.01 -35.49 18.80
N ALA A 12 30.45 -34.54 19.62
CA ALA A 12 29.58 -33.90 20.61
C ALA A 12 28.57 -33.00 19.89
N PHE A 13 27.31 -33.41 19.82
CA PHE A 13 26.20 -32.54 19.39
C PHE A 13 25.98 -31.47 20.47
N VAL A 14 26.45 -30.27 20.22
CA VAL A 14 26.05 -29.12 21.01
C VAL A 14 24.64 -28.72 20.53
N CYS A 15 23.64 -29.09 21.32
CA CYS A 15 22.29 -28.53 21.16
C CYS A 15 22.33 -27.04 21.47
N VAL A 16 22.47 -26.22 20.45
CA VAL A 16 22.20 -24.77 20.56
C VAL A 16 20.67 -24.62 20.64
N ALA A 17 20.17 -24.29 21.82
CA ALA A 17 18.76 -23.97 22.01
C ALA A 17 18.42 -22.76 21.11
N ALA A 18 17.46 -22.92 20.21
CA ALA A 18 16.95 -21.83 19.40
C ALA A 18 16.43 -20.71 20.33
N PRO A 19 16.74 -19.44 20.05
CA PRO A 19 16.21 -18.33 20.83
C PRO A 19 14.68 -18.38 20.80
N ALA A 20 14.05 -18.26 21.96
CA ALA A 20 12.60 -18.22 22.10
C ALA A 20 12.05 -17.09 21.21
N ALA A 21 11.06 -17.41 20.37
CA ALA A 21 10.38 -16.42 19.53
C ALA A 21 9.89 -15.26 20.41
N PRO A 22 10.07 -14.00 19.95
CA PRO A 22 9.61 -12.86 20.72
C PRO A 22 8.10 -12.97 20.96
N LYS A 23 7.69 -12.86 22.22
CA LYS A 23 6.27 -12.85 22.59
C LYS A 23 5.61 -11.68 21.88
N THR A 24 4.78 -11.97 20.89
CA THR A 24 3.94 -10.97 20.24
C THR A 24 2.95 -10.46 21.28
N HIS A 25 3.18 -9.27 21.81
CA HIS A 25 2.17 -8.55 22.58
C HIS A 25 1.05 -8.18 21.61
N LYS A 26 -0.03 -8.95 21.62
CA LYS A 26 -1.30 -8.55 21.01
C LYS A 26 -1.79 -7.34 21.80
N LEU A 27 -1.60 -6.15 21.27
CA LEU A 27 -2.27 -4.96 21.77
C LEU A 27 -3.78 -5.18 21.65
N PRO A 28 -4.57 -4.99 22.71
CA PRO A 28 -6.02 -5.15 22.63
C PRO A 28 -6.56 -4.11 21.62
N ALA A 29 -7.46 -4.56 20.75
CA ALA A 29 -8.06 -3.72 19.70
C ALA A 29 -8.76 -2.45 20.25
N THR A 30 -9.10 -2.43 21.51
CA THR A 30 -9.67 -1.29 22.24
C THR A 30 -8.68 -0.18 22.52
N ALA A 31 -7.38 -0.46 22.70
CA ALA A 31 -6.37 0.57 22.97
C ALA A 31 -6.12 1.48 21.77
N LEU A 32 -6.31 0.97 20.54
CA LEU A 32 -6.11 1.76 19.31
C LEU A 32 -7.21 2.82 19.10
N VAL A 33 -8.39 2.67 19.69
CA VAL A 33 -9.54 3.56 19.47
C VAL A 33 -9.50 4.79 20.38
N GLU A 34 -8.91 4.71 21.57
CA GLU A 34 -8.89 5.82 22.54
C GLU A 34 -7.78 6.83 22.27
N GLU A 35 -6.63 6.39 21.75
CA GLU A 35 -5.47 7.26 21.51
C GLU A 35 -5.73 8.32 20.43
N TYR A 36 -6.63 8.05 19.46
CA TYR A 36 -6.95 8.99 18.38
C TYR A 36 -7.95 10.11 18.75
N LYS A 37 -8.56 10.06 19.91
CA LYS A 37 -9.54 11.09 20.34
C LYS A 37 -8.91 12.37 20.89
N THR A 38 -7.65 12.34 21.23
CA THR A 38 -6.99 13.41 22.00
C THR A 38 -6.08 14.35 21.21
N TYR A 39 -5.79 14.05 19.93
CA TYR A 39 -4.91 14.89 19.12
C TYR A 39 -5.71 15.80 18.19
N PRO A 40 -5.43 17.11 18.14
CA PRO A 40 -6.08 18.06 17.21
C PRO A 40 -5.56 17.83 15.78
N ILE A 41 -5.96 16.69 15.17
CA ILE A 41 -5.45 16.26 13.85
C ILE A 41 -5.98 17.13 12.71
N ASN A 42 -7.11 17.81 12.91
CA ASN A 42 -7.90 18.37 11.80
C ASN A 42 -7.75 19.88 11.60
N GLU A 43 -7.12 20.61 12.51
CA GLU A 43 -7.09 22.06 12.42
C GLU A 43 -6.22 22.63 11.28
N SER A 44 -5.30 21.84 10.71
CA SER A 44 -4.42 22.27 9.62
C SER A 44 -4.59 21.50 8.31
N LEU A 45 -5.44 20.47 8.27
CA LEU A 45 -5.74 19.74 7.05
C LEU A 45 -6.83 20.47 6.26
N THR A 46 -6.67 20.54 4.94
CA THR A 46 -7.76 20.93 4.05
C THR A 46 -8.84 19.85 4.02
N MET A 47 -10.05 20.20 3.58
CA MET A 47 -11.14 19.21 3.43
C MET A 47 -10.77 18.04 2.52
N VAL A 48 -9.92 18.28 1.51
CA VAL A 48 -9.43 17.23 0.61
C VAL A 48 -8.48 16.31 1.35
N GLU A 49 -7.49 16.85 2.05
CA GLU A 49 -6.51 16.07 2.82
C GLU A 49 -7.17 15.25 3.93
N GLU A 50 -8.19 15.80 4.58
CA GLU A 50 -8.98 15.05 5.56
C GLU A 50 -9.69 13.85 4.92
N LYS A 51 -10.31 14.02 3.74
CA LYS A 51 -10.92 12.92 2.99
C LYS A 51 -9.90 11.87 2.57
N VAL A 52 -8.73 12.30 2.07
CA VAL A 52 -7.62 11.42 1.70
C VAL A 52 -7.16 10.62 2.92
N ARG A 53 -7.00 11.29 4.08
CA ARG A 53 -6.64 10.64 5.34
C ARG A 53 -7.69 9.63 5.81
N GLN A 54 -8.98 9.94 5.67
CA GLN A 54 -10.07 9.02 6.03
C GLN A 54 -10.11 7.79 5.13
N ALA A 55 -9.74 7.93 3.86
CA ALA A 55 -9.75 6.84 2.89
C ALA A 55 -8.50 5.95 2.93
N ALA A 56 -7.44 6.37 3.62
CA ALA A 56 -6.20 5.61 3.69
C ALA A 56 -6.38 4.33 4.52
N VAL A 57 -5.85 3.23 4.00
CA VAL A 57 -5.88 1.91 4.64
C VAL A 57 -4.49 1.28 4.63
N LYS A 58 -4.18 0.49 5.66
CA LYS A 58 -3.03 -0.39 5.70
C LYS A 58 -3.38 -1.68 4.98
N VAL A 59 -2.55 -2.10 4.05
CA VAL A 59 -2.70 -3.37 3.31
C VAL A 59 -1.73 -4.36 3.92
N ILE A 60 -2.24 -5.45 4.50
CA ILE A 60 -1.46 -6.40 5.29
C ILE A 60 -1.54 -7.78 4.63
N ARG A 61 -0.38 -8.42 4.43
CA ARG A 61 -0.26 -9.79 3.96
C ARG A 61 -0.36 -10.78 5.13
N PHE A 62 -0.93 -11.95 4.89
CA PHE A 62 -1.01 -13.00 5.92
C PHE A 62 0.37 -13.54 6.33
N GLU A 63 1.30 -13.57 5.40
CA GLU A 63 2.68 -14.03 5.61
C GLU A 63 3.54 -12.97 6.33
N GLY A 64 2.98 -11.81 6.60
CA GLY A 64 3.67 -10.68 7.22
C GLY A 64 4.03 -9.58 6.25
N GLY A 65 4.40 -8.43 6.80
CA GLY A 65 4.64 -7.21 6.04
C GLY A 65 3.36 -6.43 5.73
N HIS A 66 3.53 -5.19 5.34
CA HIS A 66 2.43 -4.32 4.97
C HIS A 66 2.89 -3.21 4.04
N GLY A 67 1.92 -2.63 3.37
CA GLY A 67 2.01 -1.35 2.69
C GLY A 67 0.79 -0.50 2.98
N SER A 68 0.59 0.50 2.17
CA SER A 68 -0.52 1.44 2.23
C SER A 68 -1.44 1.26 1.02
N GLY A 69 -2.63 1.81 1.11
CA GLY A 69 -3.58 1.88 0.00
C GLY A 69 -4.62 2.96 0.24
N SER A 70 -5.45 3.21 -0.73
CA SER A 70 -6.58 4.12 -0.58
C SER A 70 -7.89 3.45 -0.97
N LEU A 71 -8.88 3.60 -0.10
CA LEU A 71 -10.23 3.13 -0.32
C LEU A 71 -10.93 4.01 -1.35
N ILE A 72 -11.36 3.42 -2.45
CA ILE A 72 -11.96 4.08 -3.60
C ILE A 72 -13.38 3.58 -3.82
N LYS A 73 -14.29 4.49 -4.20
CA LYS A 73 -15.61 4.15 -4.71
C LYS A 73 -15.64 4.29 -6.23
N TYR A 74 -15.98 3.21 -6.91
CA TYR A 74 -16.15 3.17 -8.36
C TYR A 74 -17.40 2.36 -8.71
N LYS A 75 -18.30 2.93 -9.55
CA LYS A 75 -19.56 2.29 -9.97
C LYS A 75 -20.30 1.59 -8.82
N GLY A 76 -20.46 2.26 -7.68
CA GLY A 76 -21.18 1.73 -6.51
C GLY A 76 -20.42 0.73 -5.63
N SER A 77 -19.31 0.15 -6.09
CA SER A 77 -18.48 -0.79 -5.33
C SER A 77 -17.30 -0.11 -4.65
N GLN A 78 -16.74 -0.76 -3.63
CA GLN A 78 -15.53 -0.33 -2.94
C GLN A 78 -14.34 -1.17 -3.39
N PHE A 79 -13.22 -0.49 -3.62
CA PHE A 79 -11.94 -1.05 -3.99
C PHE A 79 -10.83 -0.40 -3.18
N VAL A 80 -9.67 -1.04 -3.12
CA VAL A 80 -8.45 -0.39 -2.66
C VAL A 80 -7.43 -0.42 -3.78
N ILE A 81 -6.87 0.74 -4.08
CA ILE A 81 -5.70 0.86 -4.96
C ILE A 81 -4.46 0.83 -4.08
N THR A 82 -3.47 0.03 -4.48
CA THR A 82 -2.18 -0.11 -3.80
C THR A 82 -1.07 -0.37 -4.83
N ALA A 83 0.18 -0.51 -4.39
CA ALA A 83 1.28 -0.97 -5.25
C ALA A 83 1.23 -2.48 -5.46
N GLN A 84 1.70 -2.96 -6.62
CA GLN A 84 1.68 -4.39 -6.94
C GLN A 84 2.60 -5.17 -6.00
N HIS A 85 3.82 -4.69 -5.73
CA HIS A 85 4.76 -5.37 -4.81
C HIS A 85 4.24 -5.47 -3.36
N VAL A 86 3.27 -4.63 -2.96
CA VAL A 86 2.57 -4.75 -1.67
C VAL A 86 1.57 -5.90 -1.73
N ALA A 87 0.90 -6.07 -2.88
CA ALA A 87 -0.06 -7.14 -3.14
C ALA A 87 0.55 -8.20 -4.09
N ASP A 88 1.81 -8.58 -3.83
CA ASP A 88 2.58 -9.52 -4.65
C ASP A 88 2.13 -10.96 -4.41
N ALA A 89 1.12 -11.37 -5.16
CA ALA A 89 0.56 -12.72 -5.15
C ALA A 89 -0.29 -12.97 -6.41
N ASP A 90 -0.80 -14.17 -6.53
CA ASP A 90 -1.74 -14.55 -7.58
C ASP A 90 -3.09 -13.84 -7.42
N LEU A 91 -3.79 -13.60 -8.52
CA LEU A 91 -5.16 -13.08 -8.50
C LEU A 91 -6.06 -14.02 -7.69
N GLY A 92 -6.95 -13.45 -6.90
CA GLY A 92 -7.80 -14.18 -5.97
C GLY A 92 -7.24 -14.26 -4.54
N GLN A 93 -5.97 -13.92 -4.32
CA GLN A 93 -5.39 -13.87 -2.97
C GLN A 93 -6.09 -12.83 -2.10
N THR A 94 -6.27 -13.17 -0.81
CA THR A 94 -6.94 -12.32 0.17
C THR A 94 -5.93 -11.51 0.99
N TYR A 95 -6.29 -10.25 1.28
CA TYR A 95 -5.52 -9.31 2.10
C TYR A 95 -6.37 -8.77 3.24
N ILE A 96 -5.72 -8.45 4.36
CA ILE A 96 -6.34 -7.72 5.46
C ILE A 96 -6.17 -6.22 5.19
N LEU A 97 -7.27 -5.50 5.14
CA LEU A 97 -7.30 -4.05 5.06
C LEU A 97 -7.62 -3.48 6.44
N GLN A 98 -6.74 -2.64 6.96
CA GLN A 98 -6.93 -2.00 8.26
C GLN A 98 -7.06 -0.49 8.10
N SER A 99 -8.19 0.05 8.50
CA SER A 99 -8.36 1.50 8.74
C SER A 99 -8.10 1.81 10.21
N ARG A 100 -8.26 3.08 10.60
CA ARG A 100 -8.18 3.47 12.01
C ARG A 100 -9.25 2.81 12.90
N THR A 101 -10.36 2.38 12.34
CA THR A 101 -11.56 1.96 13.10
C THR A 101 -12.10 0.59 12.72
N GLU A 102 -11.68 0.02 11.61
CA GLU A 102 -12.21 -1.24 11.07
C GLU A 102 -11.13 -2.05 10.40
N GLN A 103 -11.29 -3.37 10.43
CA GLN A 103 -10.56 -4.31 9.58
C GLN A 103 -11.52 -5.00 8.64
N LYS A 104 -11.10 -5.24 7.40
CA LYS A 104 -11.86 -5.88 6.34
C LYS A 104 -10.98 -6.82 5.54
N LEU A 105 -11.60 -7.75 4.83
CA LEU A 105 -10.93 -8.62 3.87
C LEU A 105 -11.20 -8.11 2.45
N ALA A 106 -10.18 -8.17 1.63
CA ALA A 106 -10.28 -7.83 0.21
C ALA A 106 -9.52 -8.84 -0.64
N VAL A 107 -9.94 -9.00 -1.88
CA VAL A 107 -9.37 -9.96 -2.82
C VAL A 107 -8.62 -9.22 -3.91
N LEU A 108 -7.42 -9.66 -4.25
CA LEU A 108 -6.64 -9.15 -5.37
C LEU A 108 -7.32 -9.50 -6.69
N ILE A 109 -7.69 -8.48 -7.46
CA ILE A 109 -8.40 -8.65 -8.74
C ILE A 109 -7.60 -8.15 -9.94
N TYR A 110 -6.59 -7.33 -9.71
CA TYR A 110 -5.72 -6.78 -10.73
C TYR A 110 -4.34 -6.53 -10.16
N ALA A 111 -3.31 -6.91 -10.91
CA ALA A 111 -1.91 -6.66 -10.61
C ALA A 111 -1.17 -6.32 -11.92
N ASP A 112 -0.48 -5.20 -11.94
CA ASP A 112 0.37 -4.75 -13.03
C ASP A 112 1.81 -4.60 -12.54
N PRO A 113 2.67 -5.58 -12.75
CA PRO A 113 4.06 -5.54 -12.29
C PRO A 113 4.93 -4.53 -13.06
N LEU A 114 4.54 -4.12 -14.28
CA LEU A 114 5.29 -3.12 -15.04
C LEU A 114 5.10 -1.72 -14.49
N ASN A 115 3.90 -1.41 -14.03
CA ASN A 115 3.56 -0.10 -13.49
C ASN A 115 3.44 -0.13 -11.97
N ASP A 116 3.69 -1.28 -11.34
CA ASP A 116 3.58 -1.48 -9.90
C ASP A 116 2.25 -0.97 -9.31
N ILE A 117 1.13 -1.33 -9.93
CA ILE A 117 -0.23 -0.98 -9.50
C ILE A 117 -1.05 -2.25 -9.27
N ALA A 118 -1.79 -2.29 -8.17
CA ALA A 118 -2.75 -3.36 -7.88
C ALA A 118 -4.09 -2.82 -7.40
N VAL A 119 -5.15 -3.63 -7.62
CA VAL A 119 -6.51 -3.33 -7.17
C VAL A 119 -7.05 -4.49 -6.36
N LEU A 120 -7.53 -4.18 -5.16
CA LEU A 120 -8.19 -5.11 -4.26
C LEU A 120 -9.69 -4.79 -4.22
N TYR A 121 -10.53 -5.82 -4.34
CA TYR A 121 -11.98 -5.71 -4.29
C TYR A 121 -12.51 -6.06 -2.90
N LEU A 122 -13.46 -5.25 -2.40
CA LEU A 122 -14.21 -5.55 -1.19
C LEU A 122 -15.60 -6.06 -1.54
N ALA A 123 -15.90 -7.31 -1.16
CA ALA A 123 -17.26 -7.84 -1.27
C ALA A 123 -18.24 -6.99 -0.45
N LYS A 124 -19.54 -7.04 -0.81
CA LYS A 124 -20.57 -6.16 -0.21
C LYS A 124 -20.61 -6.23 1.33
N HIS A 125 -20.40 -7.41 1.92
CA HIS A 125 -20.39 -7.61 3.38
C HIS A 125 -19.08 -7.14 4.04
N GLU A 126 -17.99 -7.03 3.28
CA GLU A 126 -16.67 -6.55 3.72
C GLU A 126 -16.48 -5.04 3.53
N ARG A 127 -17.48 -4.31 3.05
CA ARG A 127 -17.38 -2.86 2.84
C ARG A 127 -17.10 -2.13 4.15
N PHE A 128 -16.22 -1.16 4.08
CA PHE A 128 -16.01 -0.21 5.18
C PHE A 128 -17.27 0.63 5.38
N LYS A 129 -17.66 0.81 6.64
CA LYS A 129 -18.86 1.58 7.03
C LYS A 129 -18.52 2.86 7.77
N ARG A 130 -17.39 2.88 8.50
CA ARG A 130 -16.98 3.99 9.37
C ARG A 130 -16.00 4.95 8.70
N ILE A 131 -15.37 4.55 7.61
CA ILE A 131 -14.52 5.42 6.79
C ILE A 131 -15.19 5.69 5.44
N LYS A 132 -14.86 6.85 4.84
CA LYS A 132 -15.45 7.26 3.56
C LYS A 132 -14.46 7.03 2.43
N PRO A 133 -14.86 6.31 1.36
CA PRO A 133 -14.01 6.13 0.19
C PRO A 133 -13.87 7.46 -0.58
N MET A 134 -12.71 7.67 -1.19
CA MET A 134 -12.55 8.66 -2.25
C MET A 134 -13.28 8.20 -3.50
N SER A 135 -13.81 9.15 -4.28
CA SER A 135 -14.33 8.84 -5.62
C SER A 135 -13.16 8.55 -6.56
N PHE A 136 -13.29 7.56 -7.44
CA PHE A 136 -12.32 7.33 -8.50
C PHE A 136 -12.42 8.46 -9.54
N LYS A 137 -11.68 9.55 -9.29
CA LYS A 137 -11.51 10.68 -10.19
C LYS A 137 -10.04 10.86 -10.44
N THR A 138 -9.62 10.74 -11.68
CA THR A 138 -8.20 10.81 -12.07
C THR A 138 -7.88 12.13 -12.74
N VAL A 139 -6.62 12.52 -12.71
CA VAL A 139 -6.10 13.57 -13.60
C VAL A 139 -6.08 13.03 -15.03
N LYS A 140 -6.46 13.87 -16.01
CA LYS A 140 -6.51 13.45 -17.42
C LYS A 140 -5.11 13.34 -18.06
N LYS A 141 -4.16 14.12 -17.56
CA LYS A 141 -2.75 14.14 -17.98
C LYS A 141 -1.88 14.21 -16.74
N ILE A 142 -0.65 13.78 -16.85
CA ILE A 142 0.34 13.96 -15.79
C ILE A 142 0.43 15.45 -15.49
N PRO A 143 0.23 15.90 -14.23
CA PRO A 143 0.20 17.31 -13.89
C PRO A 143 1.61 17.93 -13.98
N ALA A 144 1.72 19.23 -14.18
CA ALA A 144 2.99 19.93 -14.32
C ALA A 144 3.87 19.87 -13.06
N VAL A 145 5.19 20.02 -13.23
CA VAL A 145 6.15 20.23 -12.14
C VAL A 145 5.71 21.40 -11.27
N GLY A 146 5.85 21.28 -9.95
CA GLY A 146 5.37 22.26 -8.98
C GLY A 146 3.91 22.08 -8.55
N THR A 147 3.14 21.19 -9.19
CA THR A 147 1.77 20.86 -8.76
C THR A 147 1.79 20.33 -7.33
N LYS A 148 0.97 20.92 -6.46
CA LYS A 148 0.80 20.47 -5.08
C LYS A 148 0.08 19.13 -5.03
N ILE A 149 0.61 18.25 -4.20
CA ILE A 149 0.06 16.91 -3.99
C ILE A 149 0.06 16.56 -2.50
N ASN A 150 -0.74 15.58 -2.15
CA ASN A 150 -0.80 15.02 -0.80
C ASN A 150 -1.10 13.53 -0.83
N TYR A 151 -0.72 12.84 0.26
CA TYR A 151 -1.15 11.48 0.51
C TYR A 151 -1.25 11.20 2.01
N SER A 152 -1.90 10.11 2.36
CA SER A 152 -1.87 9.54 3.70
C SER A 152 -1.58 8.05 3.62
N GLY A 153 -0.75 7.55 4.55
CA GLY A 153 -0.30 6.16 4.54
C GLY A 153 0.30 5.73 5.88
N TYR A 154 0.89 4.54 5.89
CA TYR A 154 1.38 3.85 7.08
C TYR A 154 2.89 3.54 6.96
N PRO A 155 3.78 4.56 6.95
CA PRO A 155 5.21 4.32 6.87
C PRO A 155 5.73 3.59 8.12
N SER A 156 6.68 2.67 7.93
CA SER A 156 7.27 1.86 8.99
C SER A 156 6.24 1.16 9.87
N SER A 157 6.43 1.25 11.17
CA SER A 157 5.49 0.74 12.19
C SER A 157 4.54 1.82 12.70
N HIS A 158 4.58 3.01 12.12
CA HIS A 158 3.74 4.13 12.57
C HIS A 158 2.26 3.89 12.26
N SER A 159 1.43 4.60 13.00
CA SER A 159 0.03 4.78 12.68
C SER A 159 -0.11 5.68 11.45
N LEU A 160 -1.35 5.92 11.02
CA LEU A 160 -1.66 6.73 9.84
C LEU A 160 -1.03 8.13 9.92
N LEU A 161 -0.19 8.46 8.94
CA LEU A 161 0.43 9.78 8.76
C LEU A 161 -0.08 10.45 7.48
N SER A 162 -0.01 11.77 7.40
CA SER A 162 -0.40 12.58 6.24
C SER A 162 0.75 13.48 5.83
N PHE A 163 0.98 13.58 4.53
CA PHE A 163 2.11 14.28 3.95
C PHE A 163 1.64 15.21 2.82
N ARG A 164 2.35 16.32 2.65
CA ARG A 164 2.21 17.31 1.57
C ARG A 164 3.51 17.46 0.84
N GLY A 165 3.44 17.66 -0.46
CA GLY A 165 4.59 17.88 -1.30
C GLY A 165 4.20 18.43 -2.66
N SER A 166 5.09 18.27 -3.62
CA SER A 166 4.89 18.70 -5.00
C SER A 166 5.52 17.74 -5.99
N ILE A 167 5.08 17.79 -7.23
CA ILE A 167 5.74 17.12 -8.34
C ILE A 167 7.07 17.82 -8.59
N ALA A 168 8.18 17.06 -8.50
CA ALA A 168 9.53 17.54 -8.71
C ALA A 168 10.01 17.35 -10.16
N GLY A 169 9.54 16.30 -10.83
CA GLY A 169 9.97 15.96 -12.18
C GLY A 169 9.34 14.68 -12.70
N TYR A 170 9.92 14.20 -13.80
CA TYR A 170 9.53 12.95 -14.46
C TYR A 170 10.77 12.22 -14.94
N GLU A 171 10.73 10.90 -14.91
CA GLU A 171 11.76 10.06 -15.50
C GLU A 171 11.15 8.98 -16.38
N PHE A 172 11.96 8.48 -17.32
CA PHE A 172 11.59 7.36 -18.19
C PHE A 172 12.40 6.15 -17.79
N GLU A 173 11.74 5.13 -17.32
CA GLU A 173 12.39 3.83 -17.13
C GLU A 173 12.53 3.10 -18.46
N ARG A 174 13.67 2.43 -18.65
CA ARG A 174 13.90 1.54 -19.81
C ARG A 174 12.94 0.35 -19.70
N GLY A 175 11.88 0.36 -20.56
CA GLY A 175 10.87 -0.69 -20.62
C GLY A 175 9.59 -0.42 -19.83
N GLY A 176 9.58 0.62 -19.00
CA GLY A 176 8.44 0.98 -18.16
C GLY A 176 7.89 2.34 -18.48
N GLY A 177 7.20 2.98 -18.88
CA GLY A 177 6.59 4.30 -19.13
C GLY A 177 7.20 5.44 -18.31
N THR A 178 6.52 6.56 -18.32
CA THR A 178 6.89 7.74 -17.54
C THR A 178 6.62 7.48 -16.05
N GLN A 179 7.59 7.80 -15.21
CA GLN A 179 7.45 7.84 -13.76
C GLN A 179 7.37 9.28 -13.29
N ILE A 180 6.61 9.53 -12.24
CA ILE A 180 6.49 10.86 -11.60
C ILE A 180 7.42 10.87 -10.39
N ILE A 181 8.28 11.90 -10.31
CA ILE A 181 9.13 12.13 -9.14
C ILE A 181 8.49 13.20 -8.27
N LEU A 182 8.34 12.89 -7.00
CA LEU A 182 7.79 13.80 -6.01
C LEU A 182 8.85 14.29 -5.04
N ASN A 183 8.74 15.53 -4.63
CA ASN A 183 9.39 16.06 -3.43
C ASN A 183 8.37 15.97 -2.28
N ILE A 184 8.44 14.85 -1.55
CA ILE A 184 7.57 14.55 -0.42
C ILE A 184 8.24 13.45 0.40
N PHE A 185 8.00 13.41 1.71
CA PHE A 185 8.50 12.31 2.53
C PHE A 185 7.91 10.96 2.09
N GLY A 186 8.78 9.93 2.00
CA GLY A 186 8.41 8.54 1.79
C GLY A 186 9.30 7.61 2.60
N TRP A 187 8.75 6.47 3.02
CA TRP A 187 9.48 5.43 3.75
C TRP A 187 8.86 4.06 3.50
N PHE A 188 9.56 2.99 3.89
CA PHE A 188 9.03 1.62 3.82
C PHE A 188 7.65 1.54 4.48
N GLY A 189 6.68 0.95 3.80
CA GLY A 189 5.28 0.93 4.23
C GLY A 189 4.44 2.07 3.65
N SER A 190 5.03 3.14 3.09
CA SER A 190 4.30 4.14 2.29
C SER A 190 3.89 3.59 0.92
N SER A 191 4.56 2.56 0.42
CA SER A 191 4.24 1.89 -0.85
C SER A 191 2.76 1.56 -0.97
N GLY A 192 2.16 1.89 -2.10
CA GLY A 192 0.73 1.75 -2.36
C GLY A 192 -0.12 2.95 -1.93
N SER A 193 0.46 3.95 -1.25
CA SER A 193 -0.27 5.21 -0.99
C SER A 193 -0.67 5.85 -2.30
N VAL A 194 -1.95 6.22 -2.40
CA VAL A 194 -2.46 6.95 -3.57
C VAL A 194 -2.18 8.44 -3.39
N ILE A 195 -1.60 9.03 -4.42
CA ILE A 195 -1.25 10.45 -4.49
C ILE A 195 -2.42 11.23 -5.08
N TYR A 196 -2.81 12.31 -4.42
CA TYR A 196 -3.91 13.18 -4.82
C TYR A 196 -3.42 14.62 -5.06
N ASP A 197 -4.03 15.29 -6.04
CA ASP A 197 -3.90 16.75 -6.19
C ASP A 197 -4.75 17.50 -5.13
N GLU A 198 -4.64 18.81 -5.10
CA GLU A 198 -5.40 19.68 -4.18
C GLU A 198 -6.92 19.66 -4.41
N TYR A 199 -7.39 19.09 -5.53
CA TYR A 199 -8.81 18.90 -5.86
C TYR A 199 -9.32 17.50 -5.53
N GLY A 200 -8.46 16.62 -5.01
CA GLY A 200 -8.80 15.22 -4.69
C GLY A 200 -8.87 14.31 -5.91
N LYS A 201 -8.23 14.67 -7.02
CA LYS A 201 -8.04 13.78 -8.16
C LYS A 201 -6.80 12.92 -7.95
N ILE A 202 -6.89 11.67 -8.32
CA ILE A 202 -5.79 10.73 -8.25
C ILE A 202 -4.75 11.07 -9.30
N VAL A 203 -3.50 11.25 -8.87
CA VAL A 203 -2.32 11.51 -9.70
C VAL A 203 -1.58 10.22 -10.01
N GLY A 204 -1.42 9.34 -9.02
CA GLY A 204 -0.69 8.08 -9.18
C GLY A 204 -0.62 7.26 -7.90
N VAL A 205 0.20 6.22 -7.92
CA VAL A 205 0.44 5.30 -6.81
C VAL A 205 1.91 5.34 -6.43
N LEU A 206 2.22 5.59 -5.17
CA LEU A 206 3.57 5.57 -4.63
C LEU A 206 4.09 4.14 -4.61
N TRP A 207 5.24 3.90 -5.24
CA TRP A 207 5.83 2.57 -5.26
C TRP A 207 7.24 2.52 -4.68
N GLY A 208 8.01 3.61 -4.69
CA GLY A 208 9.38 3.58 -4.24
C GLY A 208 9.88 4.90 -3.68
N ILE A 209 11.05 4.83 -3.07
CA ILE A 209 11.87 5.95 -2.61
C ILE A 209 13.22 5.87 -3.31
N ASP A 210 13.87 6.98 -3.51
CA ASP A 210 15.17 7.02 -4.15
C ASP A 210 16.27 6.46 -3.23
N VAL A 211 17.16 5.65 -3.81
CA VAL A 211 18.30 5.06 -3.11
C VAL A 211 19.57 5.38 -3.88
N ASP A 212 20.45 6.18 -3.31
CA ASP A 212 21.80 6.39 -3.82
C ASP A 212 22.64 5.12 -3.55
N HIS A 213 22.73 4.26 -4.56
CA HIS A 213 23.47 2.99 -4.47
C HIS A 213 24.99 3.17 -4.28
N TYR A 214 25.56 4.35 -4.63
CA TYR A 214 26.99 4.62 -4.44
C TYR A 214 27.31 4.99 -2.99
N ARG A 215 26.39 5.67 -2.31
CA ARG A 215 26.56 6.12 -0.94
C ARG A 215 25.79 5.27 0.06
N GLU A 216 25.02 4.28 -0.40
CA GLU A 216 24.11 3.49 0.42
C GLU A 216 23.14 4.36 1.25
N GLN A 217 22.70 5.47 0.67
CA GLN A 217 21.83 6.45 1.33
C GLN A 217 20.43 6.42 0.72
N ILE A 218 19.45 6.52 1.59
CA ILE A 218 18.05 6.66 1.21
C ILE A 218 17.72 8.15 1.17
N ASN A 219 17.20 8.60 0.02
CA ASN A 219 16.71 9.96 -0.17
C ASN A 219 15.19 9.97 0.08
N GLU A 220 14.81 10.01 1.34
CA GLU A 220 13.41 9.88 1.79
C GLU A 220 12.44 10.96 1.27
N ASN A 221 12.98 12.04 0.71
CA ASN A 221 12.21 13.14 0.10
C ASN A 221 12.09 13.05 -1.42
N ILE A 222 12.68 12.04 -2.04
CA ILE A 222 12.56 11.74 -3.47
C ILE A 222 11.77 10.45 -3.62
N VAL A 223 10.53 10.59 -4.07
CA VAL A 223 9.56 9.50 -4.09
C VAL A 223 9.10 9.22 -5.51
N TRP A 224 9.07 7.94 -5.86
CA TRP A 224 8.67 7.44 -7.17
C TRP A 224 7.18 7.07 -7.19
N VAL A 225 6.50 7.52 -8.23
CA VAL A 225 5.05 7.33 -8.39
C VAL A 225 4.72 6.88 -9.80
N SER A 226 3.98 5.78 -9.89
CA SER A 226 3.34 5.33 -11.13
C SER A 226 2.15 6.21 -11.46
N PRO A 227 2.10 6.80 -12.66
CA PRO A 227 0.96 7.61 -13.09
C PRO A 227 -0.35 6.80 -13.09
N ILE A 228 -1.43 7.41 -12.63
CA ILE A 228 -2.74 6.74 -12.59
C ILE A 228 -3.30 6.41 -13.99
N GLN A 229 -2.78 7.05 -15.04
CA GLN A 229 -3.14 6.75 -16.43
C GLN A 229 -2.80 5.31 -16.83
N ASN A 230 -1.88 4.67 -16.10
CA ASN A 230 -1.51 3.26 -16.31
C ASN A 230 -2.58 2.28 -15.77
N LEU A 231 -3.56 2.76 -14.98
CA LEU A 231 -4.66 1.95 -14.46
C LEU A 231 -5.93 2.13 -15.27
N ASP A 232 -6.34 1.08 -15.98
CA ASP A 232 -7.68 0.96 -16.56
C ASP A 232 -8.58 0.15 -15.61
N MET A 233 -9.49 0.84 -14.92
CA MET A 233 -10.43 0.20 -13.98
C MET A 233 -11.43 -0.74 -14.67
N GLU A 234 -11.80 -0.51 -15.93
CA GLU A 234 -12.69 -1.43 -16.66
C GLU A 234 -11.96 -2.75 -16.95
N MET A 235 -10.68 -2.66 -17.34
CA MET A 235 -9.85 -3.84 -17.52
C MET A 235 -9.62 -4.57 -16.19
N ALA A 236 -9.35 -3.83 -15.11
CA ALA A 236 -9.14 -4.40 -13.78
C ALA A 236 -10.39 -5.14 -13.24
N LEU A 237 -11.59 -4.71 -13.62
CA LEU A 237 -12.84 -5.34 -13.22
C LEU A 237 -13.22 -6.57 -14.07
N ARG A 238 -12.64 -6.73 -15.25
CA ARG A 238 -13.04 -7.77 -16.20
C ARG A 238 -13.10 -9.17 -15.59
N PRO A 239 -12.12 -9.65 -14.80
CA PRO A 239 -12.20 -10.97 -14.20
C PRO A 239 -13.43 -11.14 -13.31
N LEU A 240 -13.69 -10.18 -12.41
CA LEU A 240 -14.88 -10.22 -11.54
C LEU A 240 -16.19 -10.19 -12.33
N CYS A 241 -16.25 -9.33 -13.34
CA CYS A 241 -17.48 -9.15 -14.12
C CYS A 241 -17.76 -10.34 -15.05
N THR A 242 -16.75 -11.12 -15.37
CA THR A 242 -16.92 -12.37 -16.11
C THR A 242 -17.40 -13.51 -15.20
N GLU A 243 -16.81 -13.64 -14.01
CA GLU A 243 -17.08 -14.78 -13.12
C GLU A 243 -18.33 -14.59 -12.24
N ILE A 244 -18.51 -13.41 -11.66
CA ILE A 244 -19.56 -13.13 -10.68
C ILE A 244 -20.29 -11.79 -10.90
N PRO A 245 -20.77 -11.48 -12.12
CA PRO A 245 -21.31 -10.15 -12.45
C PRO A 245 -22.50 -9.74 -11.58
N GLN A 246 -23.32 -10.69 -11.15
CA GLN A 246 -24.52 -10.44 -10.32
C GLN A 246 -24.17 -9.99 -8.88
N LEU A 247 -22.98 -10.33 -8.38
CA LEU A 247 -22.53 -10.00 -7.02
C LEU A 247 -21.76 -8.68 -6.95
N VAL A 248 -21.28 -8.17 -8.08
CA VAL A 248 -20.44 -6.98 -8.17
C VAL A 248 -21.25 -5.83 -8.76
N GLU A 249 -21.52 -4.81 -7.94
CA GLU A 249 -22.35 -3.67 -8.34
C GLU A 249 -21.73 -2.86 -9.50
N ALA A 250 -20.39 -2.81 -9.56
CA ALA A 250 -19.65 -2.12 -10.63
C ALA A 250 -19.75 -2.80 -12.00
N CYS A 251 -20.29 -4.02 -12.09
CA CYS A 251 -20.48 -4.78 -13.34
C CYS A 251 -21.90 -4.61 -13.93
N LYS A 252 -22.76 -3.92 -13.24
CA LYS A 252 -24.14 -3.59 -13.67
C LYS A 252 -24.16 -2.26 -14.42
#